data_93be55fabf089d5b75970b3f28c7775f
#
_entry.id   93be55fabf089d5b75970b3f28c7775f
#
_cell.length_a   1.000
_cell.length_b   1.000
_cell.length_c   1.000
_cell.angle_alpha   90.00
_cell.angle_beta   90.00
_cell.angle_gamma   90.00
#
_symmetry.space_group_name_H-M   'P 1'
#
loop_
_entity.id
_entity.type
_entity.pdbx_description
1 polymer ?
#
loop_
_entity_poly.entity_id
_entity_poly.type
_entity_poly.pdbx_seq_one_letter_code
_entity_poly.pdbx_strand_id
1 'polypeptide(L)'
;MSYSVYLPNYSIGENCYKELPYVARNYGKKAVVIGGKTAMEKTKDALLEGIKGSDPEITDFIWYGGDSSYENGNALIANPAVRNADIIFGVGGGRACDTAKYVANELDKPLFTFPTVASNCAAVTAICVIYNANGTFREY
;
A
#
# COMPACT_ATOMS: atom_id res chain seq x y z
N MET A 1 -1.54 -29.67 -19.94
CA MET A 1 -2.11 -28.29 -19.77
C MET A 1 -1.01 -27.41 -19.26
N SER A 2 -0.72 -26.29 -19.90
CA SER A 2 0.27 -25.30 -19.45
C SER A 2 -0.43 -23.97 -19.14
N TYR A 3 0.05 -23.26 -18.14
CA TYR A 3 -0.44 -21.92 -17.79
C TYR A 3 0.74 -21.03 -17.41
N SER A 4 0.57 -19.75 -17.60
CA SER A 4 1.55 -18.74 -17.21
C SER A 4 0.98 -17.88 -16.08
N VAL A 5 1.81 -17.61 -15.08
CA VAL A 5 1.47 -16.72 -13.98
C VAL A 5 2.42 -15.53 -14.03
N TYR A 6 1.85 -14.34 -14.09
CA TYR A 6 2.60 -13.09 -14.04
C TYR A 6 2.44 -12.48 -12.64
N LEU A 7 3.49 -12.51 -11.85
CA LEU A 7 3.53 -11.86 -10.55
C LEU A 7 4.08 -10.44 -10.70
N PRO A 8 3.61 -9.49 -9.86
CA PRO A 8 4.23 -8.19 -9.77
C PRO A 8 5.69 -8.33 -9.31
N ASN A 9 6.49 -7.28 -9.53
CA ASN A 9 7.84 -7.23 -9.00
C ASN A 9 7.80 -7.30 -7.48
N TYR A 10 8.72 -8.03 -6.87
CA TYR A 10 8.81 -8.14 -5.42
C TYR A 10 10.26 -8.20 -4.94
N SER A 11 10.47 -7.73 -3.73
CA SER A 11 11.70 -7.88 -2.98
C SER A 11 11.40 -8.66 -1.71
N ILE A 12 12.22 -9.66 -1.40
CA ILE A 12 12.06 -10.50 -0.21
C ILE A 12 13.42 -10.78 0.42
N GLY A 13 13.45 -10.84 1.74
CA GLY A 13 14.64 -11.14 2.54
C GLY A 13 14.82 -10.19 3.69
N GLU A 14 15.80 -10.48 4.53
CA GLU A 14 16.18 -9.58 5.62
C GLU A 14 16.63 -8.23 5.06
N ASN A 15 16.13 -7.16 5.67
CA ASN A 15 16.44 -5.78 5.26
C ASN A 15 16.00 -5.40 3.84
N CYS A 16 15.01 -6.09 3.23
CA CYS A 16 14.57 -5.81 1.87
C CYS A 16 14.08 -4.36 1.67
N TYR A 17 13.72 -3.62 2.71
CA TYR A 17 13.37 -2.20 2.61
C TYR A 17 14.54 -1.30 2.17
N LYS A 18 15.78 -1.76 2.26
CA LYS A 18 16.95 -1.06 1.70
C LYS A 18 16.95 -1.03 0.16
N GLU A 19 16.13 -1.88 -0.47
CA GLU A 19 15.94 -1.86 -1.93
C GLU A 19 14.98 -0.76 -2.41
N LEU A 20 14.22 -0.14 -1.50
CA LEU A 20 13.24 0.91 -1.83
C LEU A 20 13.79 2.02 -2.70
N PRO A 21 14.99 2.60 -2.44
CA PRO A 21 15.56 3.64 -3.30
C PRO A 21 15.75 3.20 -4.75
N TYR A 22 16.05 1.93 -4.97
CA TYR A 22 16.28 1.41 -6.32
C TYR A 22 14.99 1.13 -7.06
N VAL A 23 13.99 0.59 -6.36
CA VAL A 23 12.73 0.17 -7.00
C VAL A 23 11.69 1.29 -7.09
N ALA A 24 11.71 2.26 -6.18
CA ALA A 24 10.68 3.30 -6.09
C ALA A 24 11.06 4.65 -6.72
N ARG A 25 12.35 5.00 -6.81
CA ARG A 25 12.82 6.32 -7.26
C ARG A 25 12.31 6.76 -8.64
N ASN A 26 12.03 5.83 -9.53
CA ASN A 26 11.60 6.13 -10.90
C ASN A 26 10.09 6.46 -10.98
N TYR A 27 9.34 6.28 -9.89
CA TYR A 27 7.89 6.47 -9.84
C TYR A 27 7.48 7.82 -9.23
N GLY A 28 8.39 8.51 -8.56
CA GLY A 28 8.12 9.83 -7.98
C GLY A 28 9.03 10.18 -6.82
N LYS A 29 8.82 11.37 -6.27
CA LYS A 29 9.65 11.91 -5.18
C LYS A 29 8.97 11.89 -3.82
N LYS A 30 7.64 11.77 -3.79
CA LYS A 30 6.84 11.81 -2.57
C LYS A 30 5.99 10.55 -2.46
N ALA A 31 6.12 9.85 -1.35
CA ALA A 31 5.29 8.70 -1.02
C ALA A 31 4.45 8.99 0.22
N VAL A 32 3.21 8.51 0.22
CA VAL A 32 2.34 8.48 1.40
C VAL A 32 2.12 7.04 1.83
N VAL A 33 2.19 6.78 3.12
CA VAL A 33 1.87 5.47 3.69
C VAL A 33 0.41 5.42 4.08
N ILE A 34 -0.32 4.44 3.56
CA ILE A 34 -1.69 4.10 3.96
C ILE A 34 -1.65 2.72 4.62
N GLY A 35 -2.09 2.60 5.87
CA GLY A 35 -1.94 1.31 6.54
C GLY A 35 -2.71 1.15 7.84
N GLY A 36 -2.59 -0.04 8.41
CA GLY A 36 -3.09 -0.34 9.75
C GLY A 36 -2.23 0.33 10.83
N LYS A 37 -2.85 0.78 11.91
CA LYS A 37 -2.16 1.50 13.00
C LYS A 37 -0.96 0.70 13.54
N THR A 38 -1.18 -0.53 13.98
CA THR A 38 -0.13 -1.41 14.51
C THR A 38 0.91 -1.78 13.44
N ALA A 39 0.47 -2.01 12.19
CA ALA A 39 1.36 -2.34 11.09
C ALA A 39 2.31 -1.18 10.80
N MET A 40 1.80 0.04 10.70
CA MET A 40 2.60 1.24 10.48
C MET A 40 3.56 1.50 11.64
N GLU A 41 3.10 1.36 12.89
CA GLU A 41 3.96 1.52 14.07
C GLU A 41 5.18 0.59 14.04
N LYS A 42 4.97 -0.68 13.66
CA LYS A 42 6.03 -1.67 13.60
C LYS A 42 6.98 -1.53 12.41
N THR A 43 6.51 -0.95 11.31
CA THR A 43 7.29 -0.86 10.06
C THR A 43 7.89 0.52 9.82
N LYS A 44 7.42 1.55 10.51
CA LYS A 44 7.77 2.95 10.29
C LYS A 44 9.29 3.19 10.27
N ASP A 45 9.98 2.74 11.30
CA ASP A 45 11.43 2.97 11.43
C ASP A 45 12.22 2.27 10.32
N ALA A 46 11.83 1.04 9.99
CA ALA A 46 12.48 0.28 8.91
C ALA A 46 12.22 0.90 7.52
N LEU A 47 11.02 1.42 7.27
CA LEU A 47 10.70 2.15 6.04
C LEU A 47 11.50 3.43 5.93
N LEU A 48 11.52 4.26 6.98
CA LEU A 48 12.25 5.53 7.00
C LEU A 48 13.75 5.32 6.86
N GLU A 49 14.31 4.32 7.52
CA GLU A 49 15.74 3.99 7.40
C GLU A 49 16.05 3.45 5.99
N GLY A 50 15.15 2.65 5.40
CA GLY A 50 15.32 2.08 4.06
C GLY A 50 15.44 3.13 2.96
N ILE A 51 14.73 4.26 3.07
CA ILE A 51 14.74 5.34 2.07
C ILE A 51 15.55 6.57 2.48
N LYS A 52 16.23 6.52 3.61
CA LYS A 52 16.96 7.66 4.17
C LYS A 52 17.95 8.26 3.17
N GLY A 53 17.80 9.55 2.91
CA GLY A 53 18.67 10.31 2.01
C GLY A 53 18.47 10.02 0.53
N SER A 54 17.34 9.42 0.15
CA SER A 54 17.00 9.10 -1.24
C SER A 54 15.51 9.34 -1.54
N ASP A 55 15.16 9.37 -2.82
CA ASP A 55 13.77 9.39 -3.26
C ASP A 55 13.16 7.97 -3.23
N PRO A 56 11.85 7.84 -2.95
CA PRO A 56 10.91 8.89 -2.55
C PRO A 56 11.03 9.23 -1.05
N GLU A 57 10.69 10.48 -0.70
CA GLU A 57 10.47 10.88 0.69
C GLU A 57 9.09 10.42 1.15
N ILE A 58 8.98 9.81 2.33
CA ILE A 58 7.68 9.53 2.96
C ILE A 58 7.18 10.80 3.64
N THR A 59 6.05 11.33 3.14
CA THR A 59 5.49 12.61 3.59
C THR A 59 4.48 12.46 4.73
N ASP A 60 3.78 11.34 4.81
CA ASP A 60 2.78 11.10 5.86
C ASP A 60 2.48 9.61 6.06
N PHE A 61 1.91 9.27 7.22
CA PHE A 61 1.42 7.95 7.60
C PHE A 61 -0.06 8.06 7.97
N ILE A 62 -0.93 7.47 7.16
CA ILE A 62 -2.38 7.65 7.27
C ILE A 62 -3.07 6.30 7.53
N TRP A 63 -3.91 6.28 8.55
CA TRP A 63 -4.72 5.11 8.83
C TRP A 63 -5.76 4.86 7.74
N TYR A 64 -5.86 3.62 7.26
CA TYR A 64 -6.73 3.24 6.16
C TYR A 64 -8.24 3.20 6.50
N GLY A 65 -8.62 3.42 7.76
CA GLY A 65 -10.03 3.47 8.20
C GLY A 65 -10.53 2.22 8.91
N GLY A 66 -9.77 1.11 8.86
CA GLY A 66 -10.11 -0.14 9.57
C GLY A 66 -10.81 -1.19 8.72
N ASP A 67 -11.44 -0.82 7.60
CA ASP A 67 -12.03 -1.74 6.64
C ASP A 67 -11.81 -1.27 5.20
N SER A 68 -11.80 -2.21 4.26
CA SER A 68 -11.73 -1.94 2.83
C SER A 68 -13.12 -1.62 2.31
N SER A 69 -13.54 -0.39 2.47
CA SER A 69 -14.84 0.13 2.05
C SER A 69 -14.68 1.35 1.14
N TYR A 70 -15.70 1.63 0.32
CA TYR A 70 -15.71 2.85 -0.50
C TYR A 70 -15.67 4.12 0.36
N GLU A 71 -16.31 4.12 1.51
CA GLU A 71 -16.31 5.25 2.42
C GLU A 71 -14.89 5.58 2.89
N ASN A 72 -14.14 4.57 3.35
CA ASN A 72 -12.77 4.75 3.79
C ASN A 72 -11.84 5.12 2.61
N GLY A 73 -11.98 4.44 1.48
CA GLY A 73 -11.21 4.74 0.28
C GLY A 73 -11.44 6.16 -0.23
N ASN A 74 -12.69 6.59 -0.31
CA ASN A 74 -13.04 7.95 -0.76
C ASN A 74 -12.56 9.03 0.22
N ALA A 75 -12.59 8.77 1.52
CA ALA A 75 -12.02 9.68 2.51
C ALA A 75 -10.50 9.86 2.32
N LEU A 76 -9.79 8.77 2.01
CA LEU A 76 -8.35 8.81 1.68
C LEU A 76 -8.09 9.56 0.36
N ILE A 77 -8.88 9.31 -0.68
CA ILE A 77 -8.79 10.01 -1.97
C ILE A 77 -8.98 11.52 -1.79
N ALA A 78 -9.87 11.95 -0.89
CA ALA A 78 -10.08 13.35 -0.59
C ALA A 78 -8.97 13.99 0.26
N ASN A 79 -8.11 13.19 0.90
CA ASN A 79 -7.04 13.67 1.76
C ASN A 79 -5.94 14.37 0.93
N PRO A 80 -5.59 15.65 1.23
CA PRO A 80 -4.57 16.38 0.47
C PRO A 80 -3.20 15.71 0.46
N ALA A 81 -2.78 15.06 1.55
CA ALA A 81 -1.50 14.35 1.61
C ALA A 81 -1.46 13.17 0.61
N VAL A 82 -2.57 12.45 0.48
CA VAL A 82 -2.72 11.36 -0.51
C VAL A 82 -2.73 11.90 -1.94
N ARG A 83 -3.46 12.99 -2.16
CA ARG A 83 -3.55 13.62 -3.50
C ARG A 83 -2.22 14.17 -3.96
N ASN A 84 -1.42 14.75 -3.07
CA ASN A 84 -0.14 15.37 -3.37
C ASN A 84 1.04 14.41 -3.43
N ALA A 85 0.87 13.16 -2.97
CA ALA A 85 1.89 12.13 -3.11
C ALA A 85 1.95 11.61 -4.56
N ASP A 86 3.13 11.21 -4.99
CA ASP A 86 3.35 10.56 -6.29
C ASP A 86 3.12 9.05 -6.21
N ILE A 87 3.40 8.47 -5.05
CA ILE A 87 3.41 7.03 -4.81
C ILE A 87 2.60 6.71 -3.55
N ILE A 88 1.88 5.59 -3.58
CA ILE A 88 1.18 5.04 -2.42
C ILE A 88 1.93 3.81 -1.89
N PHE A 89 2.20 3.80 -0.60
CA PHE A 89 2.72 2.66 0.15
C PHE A 89 1.61 2.07 1.01
N GLY A 90 1.11 0.89 0.63
CA GLY A 90 0.09 0.16 1.38
C GLY A 90 0.72 -0.78 2.41
N VAL A 91 0.53 -0.53 3.71
CA VAL A 91 1.19 -1.25 4.80
C VAL A 91 0.17 -1.97 5.68
N GLY A 92 0.24 -3.30 5.74
CA GLY A 92 -0.64 -4.07 6.63
C GLY A 92 -1.09 -5.41 6.09
N GLY A 93 -2.22 -5.88 6.60
CA GLY A 93 -2.89 -7.09 6.14
C GLY A 93 -3.75 -6.85 4.89
N GLY A 94 -4.55 -7.85 4.51
CA GLY A 94 -5.35 -7.82 3.28
C GLY A 94 -6.23 -6.59 3.11
N ARG A 95 -6.99 -6.21 4.14
CA ARG A 95 -7.88 -5.03 4.06
C ARG A 95 -7.13 -3.73 3.84
N ALA A 96 -5.97 -3.54 4.48
CA ALA A 96 -5.15 -2.35 4.27
C ALA A 96 -4.55 -2.32 2.86
N CYS A 97 -4.06 -3.46 2.36
CA CYS A 97 -3.58 -3.59 0.98
C CYS A 97 -4.68 -3.33 -0.03
N ASP A 98 -5.88 -3.87 0.19
CA ASP A 98 -7.02 -3.69 -0.73
C ASP A 98 -7.50 -2.23 -0.76
N THR A 99 -7.58 -1.56 0.39
CA THR A 99 -7.87 -0.12 0.45
C THR A 99 -6.82 0.69 -0.31
N ALA A 100 -5.53 0.38 -0.11
CA ALA A 100 -4.45 1.07 -0.81
C ALA A 100 -4.51 0.86 -2.34
N LYS A 101 -4.88 -0.35 -2.80
CA LYS A 101 -5.11 -0.64 -4.22
C LYS A 101 -6.25 0.21 -4.80
N TYR A 102 -7.39 0.24 -4.11
CA TYR A 102 -8.53 1.05 -4.53
C TYR A 102 -8.12 2.53 -4.69
N VAL A 103 -7.47 3.09 -3.67
CA VAL A 103 -7.01 4.49 -3.70
C VAL A 103 -6.01 4.74 -4.82
N ALA A 104 -5.04 3.84 -5.00
CA ALA A 104 -4.03 3.95 -6.04
C ALA A 104 -4.64 3.90 -7.44
N ASN A 105 -5.60 3.00 -7.66
CA ASN A 105 -6.30 2.86 -8.93
C ASN A 105 -7.14 4.11 -9.26
N GLU A 106 -7.91 4.62 -8.30
CA GLU A 106 -8.73 5.81 -8.51
C GLU A 106 -7.92 7.09 -8.78
N LEU A 107 -6.70 7.15 -8.25
CA LEU A 107 -5.81 8.30 -8.44
C LEU A 107 -4.75 8.10 -9.54
N ASP A 108 -4.77 6.94 -10.21
CA ASP A 108 -3.77 6.54 -11.23
C ASP A 108 -2.32 6.69 -10.71
N LYS A 109 -2.08 6.15 -9.50
CA LYS A 109 -0.77 6.23 -8.83
C LYS A 109 -0.11 4.87 -8.68
N PRO A 110 1.23 4.82 -8.79
CA PRO A 110 1.97 3.60 -8.47
C PRO A 110 1.75 3.19 -7.01
N LEU A 111 1.64 1.88 -6.80
CA LEU A 111 1.44 1.27 -5.49
C LEU A 111 2.58 0.31 -5.16
N PHE A 112 3.09 0.41 -3.95
CA PHE A 112 3.95 -0.59 -3.33
C PHE A 112 3.23 -1.15 -2.10
N THR A 113 3.15 -2.47 -1.99
CA THR A 113 2.52 -3.13 -0.84
C THR A 113 3.58 -3.71 0.09
N PHE A 114 3.35 -3.54 1.39
CA PHE A 114 4.20 -4.04 2.48
C PHE A 114 3.35 -4.91 3.40
N PRO A 115 3.16 -6.20 3.04
CA PRO A 115 2.30 -7.10 3.83
C PRO A 115 2.95 -7.39 5.18
N THR A 116 2.16 -7.29 6.24
CA THR A 116 2.59 -7.62 7.61
C THR A 116 2.01 -8.93 8.10
N VAL A 117 1.20 -9.60 7.29
CA VAL A 117 0.56 -10.89 7.57
C VAL A 117 0.64 -11.76 6.32
N ALA A 118 1.21 -12.94 6.44
CA ALA A 118 1.34 -13.92 5.36
C ALA A 118 0.10 -14.84 5.26
N SER A 119 -1.11 -14.28 5.36
CA SER A 119 -2.35 -15.06 5.43
C SER A 119 -3.16 -15.08 4.14
N ASN A 120 -2.82 -14.25 3.16
CA ASN A 120 -3.53 -14.14 1.89
C ASN A 120 -2.65 -13.53 0.79
N CYS A 121 -3.17 -13.50 -0.43
CA CYS A 121 -2.47 -12.99 -1.61
C CYS A 121 -2.75 -11.50 -1.93
N ALA A 122 -3.42 -10.76 -1.06
CA ALA A 122 -3.81 -9.38 -1.35
C ALA A 122 -2.64 -8.46 -1.75
N ALA A 123 -1.45 -8.69 -1.19
CA ALA A 123 -0.28 -7.88 -1.51
C ALA A 123 0.23 -8.04 -2.96
N VAL A 124 -0.08 -9.17 -3.61
CA VAL A 124 0.48 -9.53 -4.93
C VAL A 124 -0.58 -9.69 -6.01
N THR A 125 -1.86 -9.42 -5.71
CA THR A 125 -2.96 -9.50 -6.67
C THR A 125 -3.47 -8.12 -7.06
N ALA A 126 -4.01 -8.01 -8.27
CA ALA A 126 -4.64 -6.78 -8.76
C ALA A 126 -6.06 -6.58 -8.20
N ILE A 127 -6.68 -7.64 -7.67
CA ILE A 127 -8.04 -7.59 -7.14
C ILE A 127 -8.03 -6.95 -5.75
N CYS A 128 -8.99 -6.08 -5.48
CA CYS A 128 -9.30 -5.61 -4.13
C CYS A 128 -10.71 -6.04 -3.73
N VAL A 129 -10.86 -6.49 -2.48
CA VAL A 129 -12.15 -6.86 -1.92
C VAL A 129 -12.74 -5.65 -1.23
N ILE A 130 -13.96 -5.28 -1.61
CA ILE A 130 -14.70 -4.16 -1.01
C ILE A 130 -15.82 -4.71 -0.12
N TYR A 131 -15.92 -4.11 1.06
CA TYR A 131 -16.92 -4.44 2.06
C TYR A 131 -17.92 -3.29 2.25
N ASN A 132 -19.14 -3.63 2.65
CA ASN A 132 -20.11 -2.66 3.13
C ASN A 132 -19.71 -2.14 4.52
N ALA A 133 -20.26 -1.00 4.94
CA ALA A 133 -20.00 -0.42 6.27
C ALA A 133 -20.34 -1.35 7.44
N ASN A 134 -21.20 -2.34 7.23
CA ASN A 134 -21.53 -3.37 8.23
C ASN A 134 -20.57 -4.59 8.21
N GLY A 135 -19.51 -4.54 7.41
CA GLY A 135 -18.49 -5.59 7.29
C GLY A 135 -18.88 -6.78 6.40
N THR A 136 -20.03 -6.75 5.73
CA THR A 136 -20.40 -7.80 4.77
C THR A 136 -19.69 -7.58 3.44
N PHE A 137 -19.38 -8.66 2.74
CA PHE A 137 -18.82 -8.60 1.38
C PHE A 137 -19.72 -7.79 0.44
N ARG A 138 -19.15 -6.97 -0.39
CA ARG A 138 -19.85 -6.20 -1.41
C ARG A 138 -19.46 -6.65 -2.80
N GLU A 139 -18.20 -6.52 -3.17
CA GLU A 139 -17.70 -6.84 -4.52
C GLU A 139 -16.16 -6.92 -4.55
N TYR A 140 -15.65 -7.32 -5.72
CA TYR A 140 -14.22 -7.30 -6.04
C TYR A 140 -13.86 -6.08 -6.88
#